data_37a1713675c3bd09af54d0b29544a092
#
_entry.id   37a1713675c3bd09af54d0b29544a092
#
_cell.length_a   1.000
_cell.length_b   1.000
_cell.length_c   1.000
_cell.angle_alpha   90.00
_cell.angle_beta   90.00
_cell.angle_gamma   90.00
#
_symmetry.space_group_name_H-M   'P 1'
#
loop_
_entity.id
_entity.type
_entity.pdbx_description
1 polymer ?
#
loop_
_entity_poly.entity_id
_entity_poly.type
_entity_poly.pdbx_seq_one_letter_code
_entity_poly.pdbx_strand_id
1 'polypeptide(L)'
;MSGERPQVYEILDDRFRTGRCHAGDSRLEVLYEGCRWAEGPVYVPAGRYLLWSDIPNDRLLRWDETTGTVGVFRSPAGHPNGNTLDREGRLVTSEQGNRRVTRTEHDGSITVIADRFQGKRFNSPNDAVVRSDGSIWFSDPDFGITSDYEGHRAESEIGACNVYRVDPASG
;
A
#
# COMPACT_ATOMS: atom_id res chain seq x y z
N MET A 1 -3.94 38.61 20.09
CA MET A 1 -5.12 37.79 19.79
C MET A 1 -4.60 36.34 19.67
N SER A 2 -4.83 35.52 20.70
CA SER A 2 -4.49 34.10 20.69
C SER A 2 -5.56 33.38 19.88
N GLY A 3 -5.34 33.20 18.58
CA GLY A 3 -6.20 32.38 17.76
C GLY A 3 -6.12 30.94 18.25
N GLU A 4 -7.22 30.42 18.77
CA GLU A 4 -7.35 29.00 19.05
C GLU A 4 -7.04 28.22 17.77
N ARG A 5 -6.07 27.34 17.83
CA ARG A 5 -5.74 26.44 16.70
C ARG A 5 -6.90 25.47 16.53
N PRO A 6 -7.41 25.26 15.30
CA PRO A 6 -8.48 24.30 15.09
C PRO A 6 -8.03 22.92 15.60
N GLN A 7 -8.82 22.30 16.46
CA GLN A 7 -8.59 20.95 16.94
C GLN A 7 -8.88 20.01 15.76
N VAL A 8 -7.86 19.31 15.28
CA VAL A 8 -7.92 18.46 14.09
C VAL A 8 -8.57 17.10 14.38
N TYR A 9 -8.69 16.74 15.66
CA TYR A 9 -9.27 15.47 16.11
C TYR A 9 -9.85 15.61 17.52
N GLU A 10 -10.84 14.78 17.81
CA GLU A 10 -11.43 14.61 19.12
C GLU A 10 -10.75 13.44 19.84
N ILE A 11 -10.34 13.64 21.11
CA ILE A 11 -9.76 12.59 21.94
C ILE A 11 -10.88 11.97 22.77
N LEU A 12 -11.24 10.73 22.47
CA LEU A 12 -12.30 9.99 23.12
C LEU A 12 -11.82 9.20 24.36
N ASP A 13 -10.52 8.98 24.51
CA ASP A 13 -9.92 8.23 25.62
C ASP A 13 -8.65 8.95 26.11
N ASP A 14 -8.59 9.27 27.42
CA ASP A 14 -7.45 9.98 28.00
C ASP A 14 -6.13 9.20 27.92
N ARG A 15 -6.14 7.88 27.78
CA ARG A 15 -4.94 7.07 27.52
C ARG A 15 -4.26 7.45 26.22
N PHE A 16 -5.00 7.97 25.25
CA PHE A 16 -4.44 8.47 23.99
C PHE A 16 -3.60 9.74 24.20
N ARG A 17 -3.99 10.60 25.17
CA ARG A 17 -3.23 11.83 25.52
C ARG A 17 -1.87 11.53 26.13
N THR A 18 -1.78 10.43 26.89
CA THR A 18 -0.55 10.04 27.61
C THR A 18 0.31 9.06 26.82
N GLY A 19 -0.25 8.48 25.74
CA GLY A 19 0.47 7.60 24.82
C GLY A 19 1.43 8.37 23.92
N ARG A 20 2.48 7.68 23.42
CA ARG A 20 3.45 8.25 22.47
C ARG A 20 2.89 8.44 21.06
N CYS A 21 1.59 8.24 20.87
CA CYS A 21 0.95 8.27 19.55
C CYS A 21 0.52 9.67 19.12
N HIS A 22 0.67 10.68 20.01
CA HIS A 22 0.17 12.02 19.76
C HIS A 22 1.16 13.07 20.27
N ALA A 23 1.67 13.89 19.37
CA ALA A 23 2.27 15.17 19.72
C ALA A 23 1.17 16.22 19.77
N GLY A 24 1.02 16.94 20.89
CA GLY A 24 -0.07 17.90 21.12
C GLY A 24 -0.12 19.08 20.13
N ASP A 25 0.88 19.19 19.26
CA ASP A 25 1.04 20.17 18.19
C ASP A 25 0.89 19.57 16.77
N SER A 26 0.53 18.28 16.67
CA SER A 26 0.33 17.61 15.39
C SER A 26 -0.75 18.32 14.57
N ARG A 27 -0.42 18.61 13.31
CA ARG A 27 -1.33 19.21 12.32
C ARG A 27 -1.59 18.22 11.22
N LEU A 28 -2.82 18.26 10.67
CA LEU A 28 -3.10 17.60 9.42
C LEU A 28 -2.47 18.42 8.29
N GLU A 29 -1.67 17.78 7.47
CA GLU A 29 -1.04 18.37 6.29
C GLU A 29 -1.49 17.64 5.04
N VAL A 30 -1.95 18.38 4.03
CA VAL A 30 -2.33 17.81 2.74
C VAL A 30 -1.10 17.82 1.85
N LEU A 31 -0.57 16.63 1.58
CA LEU A 31 0.65 16.49 0.77
C LEU A 31 0.34 16.52 -0.74
N TYR A 32 -0.84 16.05 -1.16
CA TYR A 32 -1.23 15.98 -2.57
C TYR A 32 -2.74 15.82 -2.75
N GLU A 33 -3.31 16.43 -3.80
CA GLU A 33 -4.75 16.41 -4.11
C GLU A 33 -5.06 15.80 -5.50
N GLY A 34 -4.08 15.23 -6.20
CA GLY A 34 -4.23 14.77 -7.59
C GLY A 34 -4.57 13.29 -7.76
N CYS A 35 -5.03 12.59 -6.72
CA CYS A 35 -5.41 11.17 -6.79
C CYS A 35 -6.89 11.01 -7.13
N ARG A 36 -7.21 9.93 -7.85
CA ARG A 36 -8.59 9.43 -7.97
C ARG A 36 -8.99 8.57 -6.79
N TRP A 37 -8.06 7.74 -6.30
CA TRP A 37 -8.23 6.89 -5.12
C TRP A 37 -6.87 6.57 -4.52
N ALA A 38 -6.52 7.26 -3.44
CA ALA A 38 -5.24 7.09 -2.75
C ALA A 38 -5.33 5.94 -1.73
N GLU A 39 -4.41 4.99 -1.81
CA GLU A 39 -4.34 3.79 -0.96
C GLU A 39 -2.91 3.37 -0.65
N GLY A 40 -2.76 2.44 0.29
CA GLY A 40 -1.54 1.72 0.58
C GLY A 40 -0.31 2.60 0.84
N PRO A 41 -0.35 3.58 1.75
CA PRO A 41 0.80 4.41 2.04
C PRO A 41 1.89 3.62 2.77
N VAL A 42 3.15 3.78 2.34
CA VAL A 42 4.33 3.24 3.03
C VAL A 42 5.45 4.26 3.07
N TYR A 43 5.96 4.54 4.25
CA TYR A 43 7.11 5.42 4.43
C TYR A 43 8.41 4.63 4.33
N VAL A 44 9.37 5.15 3.57
CA VAL A 44 10.70 4.56 3.36
C VAL A 44 11.74 5.39 4.13
N PRO A 45 12.11 4.99 5.36
CA PRO A 45 12.95 5.82 6.23
C PRO A 45 14.34 6.09 5.66
N ALA A 46 14.96 5.09 5.04
CA ALA A 46 16.30 5.19 4.47
C ALA A 46 16.39 6.25 3.35
N GLY A 47 15.30 6.44 2.61
CA GLY A 47 15.22 7.40 1.51
C GLY A 47 14.46 8.68 1.86
N ARG A 48 13.89 8.77 3.07
CA ARG A 48 13.07 9.88 3.54
C ARG A 48 11.98 10.26 2.55
N TYR A 49 11.17 9.26 2.16
CA TYR A 49 10.05 9.49 1.26
C TYR A 49 8.85 8.59 1.60
N LEU A 50 7.66 9.06 1.23
CA LEU A 50 6.41 8.32 1.31
C LEU A 50 6.04 7.83 -0.09
N LEU A 51 5.64 6.57 -0.21
CA LEU A 51 5.00 6.03 -1.39
C LEU A 51 3.53 5.77 -1.10
N TRP A 52 2.68 5.88 -2.11
CA TRP A 52 1.29 5.43 -2.07
C TRP A 52 0.77 5.13 -3.45
N SER A 53 -0.31 4.38 -3.50
CA SER A 53 -1.01 3.99 -4.71
C SER A 53 -2.08 5.02 -5.09
N ASP A 54 -2.22 5.28 -6.39
CA ASP A 54 -3.37 5.95 -6.99
C ASP A 54 -3.98 4.97 -7.99
N ILE A 55 -4.87 4.11 -7.48
CA ILE A 55 -5.28 2.84 -8.11
C ILE A 55 -5.86 3.05 -9.51
N PRO A 56 -6.92 3.91 -9.71
CA PRO A 56 -7.54 4.04 -11.03
C PRO A 56 -6.66 4.77 -12.06
N ASN A 57 -5.66 5.51 -11.61
CA ASN A 57 -4.66 6.13 -12.47
C ASN A 57 -3.46 5.22 -12.76
N ASP A 58 -3.50 3.99 -12.27
CA ASP A 58 -2.48 2.94 -12.48
C ASP A 58 -1.05 3.42 -12.19
N ARG A 59 -0.86 4.03 -11.02
CA ARG A 59 0.43 4.60 -10.65
C ARG A 59 0.73 4.51 -9.16
N LEU A 60 2.03 4.45 -8.83
CA LEU A 60 2.60 4.75 -7.53
C LEU A 60 3.13 6.18 -7.53
N LEU A 61 2.82 6.93 -6.49
CA LEU A 61 3.30 8.27 -6.25
C LEU A 61 4.35 8.27 -5.13
N ARG A 62 5.26 9.24 -5.18
CA ARG A 62 6.30 9.48 -4.17
C ARG A 62 6.27 10.93 -3.73
N TRP A 63 6.15 11.15 -2.43
CA TRP A 63 6.44 12.44 -1.79
C TRP A 63 7.84 12.38 -1.17
N ASP A 64 8.67 13.34 -1.50
CA ASP A 64 10.01 13.49 -0.96
C ASP A 64 9.98 14.44 0.24
N GLU A 65 10.31 13.93 1.42
CA GLU A 65 10.26 14.69 2.68
C GLU A 65 11.26 15.85 2.68
N THR A 66 12.36 15.75 1.95
CA THR A 66 13.42 16.79 1.96
C THR A 66 13.07 17.98 1.09
N THR A 67 12.31 17.77 0.04
CA THR A 67 11.94 18.82 -0.93
C THR A 67 10.48 19.22 -0.85
N GLY A 68 9.63 18.39 -0.21
CA GLY A 68 8.17 18.57 -0.18
C GLY A 68 7.49 18.31 -1.53
N THR A 69 8.20 17.77 -2.51
CA THR A 69 7.66 17.55 -3.86
C THR A 69 7.04 16.19 -4.02
N VAL A 70 5.99 16.10 -4.87
CA VAL A 70 5.36 14.85 -5.26
C VAL A 70 5.62 14.56 -6.73
N GLY A 71 5.98 13.32 -7.04
CA GLY A 71 6.20 12.84 -8.39
C GLY A 71 5.69 11.42 -8.60
N VAL A 72 5.64 10.98 -9.85
CA VAL A 72 5.31 9.58 -10.18
C VAL A 72 6.54 8.71 -9.90
N PHE A 73 6.37 7.71 -9.03
CA PHE A 73 7.39 6.72 -8.75
C PHE A 73 7.40 5.60 -9.81
N ARG A 74 6.20 5.10 -10.18
CA ARG A 74 6.02 4.07 -11.21
C ARG A 74 4.67 4.21 -11.90
N SER A 75 4.66 4.12 -13.24
CA SER A 75 3.46 4.01 -14.07
C SER A 75 3.85 3.37 -15.43
N PRO A 76 3.11 2.36 -15.92
CA PRO A 76 2.01 1.66 -15.24
C PRO A 76 2.52 0.88 -14.02
N ALA A 77 1.65 0.68 -13.02
CA ALA A 77 1.98 0.01 -11.77
C ALA A 77 1.13 -1.25 -11.50
N GLY A 78 0.23 -1.62 -12.42
CA GLY A 78 -0.63 -2.79 -12.35
C GLY A 78 -1.86 -2.59 -11.46
N HIS A 79 -2.42 -1.39 -11.41
CA HIS A 79 -3.45 -0.97 -10.46
C HIS A 79 -3.04 -1.32 -9.03
N PRO A 80 -1.98 -0.67 -8.52
CA PRO A 80 -1.41 -0.99 -7.21
C PRO A 80 -2.39 -0.62 -6.10
N ASN A 81 -2.42 -1.39 -5.01
CA ASN A 81 -3.18 -1.06 -3.81
C ASN A 81 -2.24 -1.00 -2.60
N GLY A 82 -2.23 -2.00 -1.73
CA GLY A 82 -1.40 -2.02 -0.53
C GLY A 82 0.09 -2.10 -0.83
N ASN A 83 0.88 -1.39 -0.05
CA ASN A 83 2.33 -1.39 -0.12
C ASN A 83 2.92 -1.58 1.27
N THR A 84 4.02 -2.32 1.35
CA THR A 84 4.81 -2.47 2.58
C THR A 84 6.29 -2.65 2.25
N LEU A 85 7.14 -2.60 3.26
CA LEU A 85 8.55 -2.92 3.09
C LEU A 85 8.86 -4.30 3.65
N ASP A 86 9.71 -5.04 2.95
CA ASP A 86 10.29 -6.25 3.51
C ASP A 86 11.43 -5.93 4.50
N ARG A 87 12.06 -6.96 5.05
CA ARG A 87 13.12 -6.81 6.05
C ARG A 87 14.42 -6.24 5.52
N GLU A 88 14.56 -6.22 4.20
CA GLU A 88 15.71 -5.62 3.49
C GLU A 88 15.38 -4.22 2.94
N GLY A 89 14.19 -3.69 3.26
CA GLY A 89 13.73 -2.37 2.82
C GLY A 89 13.26 -2.33 1.36
N ARG A 90 12.98 -3.49 0.73
CA ARG A 90 12.43 -3.58 -0.61
C ARG A 90 10.92 -3.41 -0.57
N LEU A 91 10.39 -2.74 -1.57
CA LEU A 91 8.94 -2.49 -1.68
C LEU A 91 8.20 -3.75 -2.11
N VAL A 92 7.22 -4.17 -1.29
CA VAL A 92 6.24 -5.21 -1.65
C VAL A 92 4.93 -4.51 -1.99
N THR A 93 4.36 -4.83 -3.16
CA THR A 93 3.15 -4.19 -3.69
C THR A 93 2.12 -5.24 -4.08
N SER A 94 0.87 -5.04 -3.65
CA SER A 94 -0.30 -5.77 -4.14
C SER A 94 -0.79 -5.11 -5.44
N GLU A 95 -0.77 -5.85 -6.56
CA GLU A 95 -1.18 -5.36 -7.88
C GLU A 95 -2.53 -5.97 -8.27
N GLN A 96 -3.62 -5.22 -8.06
CA GLN A 96 -4.98 -5.69 -8.31
C GLN A 96 -5.24 -6.01 -9.79
N GLY A 97 -4.81 -5.13 -10.71
CA GLY A 97 -5.01 -5.33 -12.14
C GLY A 97 -4.20 -6.49 -12.70
N ASN A 98 -2.99 -6.71 -12.20
CA ASN A 98 -2.16 -7.84 -12.58
C ASN A 98 -2.51 -9.12 -11.81
N ARG A 99 -3.31 -9.02 -10.74
CA ARG A 99 -3.75 -10.14 -9.88
C ARG A 99 -2.58 -10.88 -9.25
N ARG A 100 -1.63 -10.12 -8.66
CA ARG A 100 -0.38 -10.65 -8.11
C ARG A 100 0.17 -9.78 -6.97
N VAL A 101 1.10 -10.35 -6.21
CA VAL A 101 1.96 -9.62 -5.27
C VAL A 101 3.36 -9.59 -5.83
N THR A 102 4.00 -8.43 -5.81
CA THR A 102 5.34 -8.22 -6.37
C THR A 102 6.27 -7.61 -5.33
N ARG A 103 7.58 -7.73 -5.59
CA ARG A 103 8.63 -7.03 -4.86
C ARG A 103 9.49 -6.24 -5.84
N THR A 104 9.71 -4.98 -5.54
CA THR A 104 10.68 -4.14 -6.25
C THR A 104 12.05 -4.34 -5.62
N GLU A 105 12.99 -4.87 -6.39
CA GLU A 105 14.35 -5.12 -5.94
C GLU A 105 15.16 -3.81 -5.87
N HIS A 106 16.35 -3.83 -5.24
CA HIS A 106 17.17 -2.63 -5.10
C HIS A 106 17.70 -2.07 -6.42
N ASP A 107 17.78 -2.89 -7.46
CA ASP A 107 18.15 -2.47 -8.82
C ASP A 107 16.94 -1.94 -9.63
N GLY A 108 15.75 -1.92 -9.02
CA GLY A 108 14.49 -1.48 -9.65
C GLY A 108 13.76 -2.57 -10.42
N SER A 109 14.32 -3.78 -10.55
CA SER A 109 13.61 -4.91 -11.17
C SER A 109 12.43 -5.37 -10.32
N ILE A 110 11.46 -6.06 -10.97
CA ILE A 110 10.24 -6.54 -10.31
C ILE A 110 10.29 -8.07 -10.23
N THR A 111 10.25 -8.59 -9.02
CA THR A 111 10.08 -10.02 -8.75
C THR A 111 8.62 -10.30 -8.43
N VAL A 112 8.01 -11.26 -9.13
CA VAL A 112 6.68 -11.78 -8.77
C VAL A 112 6.84 -12.69 -7.56
N ILE A 113 6.17 -12.34 -6.45
CA ILE A 113 6.17 -13.13 -5.22
C ILE A 113 5.11 -14.22 -5.28
N ALA A 114 3.90 -13.87 -5.71
CA ALA A 114 2.82 -14.81 -5.91
C ALA A 114 1.81 -14.25 -6.92
N ASP A 115 1.29 -15.10 -7.82
CA ASP A 115 0.23 -14.77 -8.77
C ASP A 115 -0.87 -15.84 -8.82
N ARG A 116 -0.68 -16.98 -8.13
CA ARG A 116 -1.58 -18.11 -8.15
C ARG A 116 -1.63 -18.87 -6.82
N PHE A 117 -2.78 -19.50 -6.59
CA PHE A 117 -2.96 -20.50 -5.54
C PHE A 117 -3.57 -21.76 -6.14
N GLN A 118 -2.90 -22.91 -5.99
CA GLN A 118 -3.33 -24.19 -6.57
C GLN A 118 -3.62 -24.13 -8.08
N GLY A 119 -2.81 -23.40 -8.82
CA GLY A 119 -2.92 -23.19 -10.27
C GLY A 119 -3.95 -22.15 -10.71
N LYS A 120 -4.77 -21.61 -9.81
CA LYS A 120 -5.78 -20.58 -10.07
C LYS A 120 -5.21 -19.19 -9.78
N ARG A 121 -5.53 -18.20 -10.62
CA ARG A 121 -5.15 -16.81 -10.38
C ARG A 121 -5.86 -16.26 -9.15
N PHE A 122 -5.17 -15.39 -8.40
CA PHE A 122 -5.80 -14.60 -7.34
C PHE A 122 -6.93 -13.73 -7.90
N ASN A 123 -7.81 -13.25 -7.02
CA ASN A 123 -8.83 -12.27 -7.40
C ASN A 123 -8.17 -10.91 -7.69
N SER A 124 -7.82 -10.21 -6.64
CA SER A 124 -7.16 -8.91 -6.71
C SER A 124 -6.46 -8.61 -5.38
N PRO A 125 -5.21 -9.08 -5.18
CA PRO A 125 -4.47 -8.82 -3.96
C PRO A 125 -4.55 -7.35 -3.56
N ASN A 126 -4.98 -7.10 -2.30
CA ASN A 126 -5.36 -5.77 -1.84
C ASN A 126 -4.31 -5.17 -0.90
N ASP A 127 -4.10 -5.78 0.27
CA ASP A 127 -3.10 -5.28 1.22
C ASP A 127 -2.14 -6.39 1.65
N ALA A 128 -0.93 -6.02 2.04
CA ALA A 128 0.12 -6.96 2.39
C ALA A 128 0.93 -6.51 3.60
N VAL A 129 1.41 -7.50 4.38
CA VAL A 129 2.35 -7.28 5.47
C VAL A 129 3.48 -8.30 5.42
N VAL A 130 4.66 -7.90 5.88
CA VAL A 130 5.83 -8.78 5.99
C VAL A 130 6.11 -9.05 7.47
N ARG A 131 6.01 -10.32 7.87
CA ARG A 131 6.29 -10.77 9.22
C ARG A 131 7.80 -10.79 9.49
N SER A 132 8.18 -10.89 10.78
CA SER A 132 9.59 -10.92 11.22
C SER A 132 10.38 -12.12 10.69
N ASP A 133 9.72 -13.22 10.34
CA ASP A 133 10.32 -14.40 9.72
C ASP A 133 10.49 -14.28 8.18
N GLY A 134 10.09 -13.13 7.59
CA GLY A 134 10.13 -12.87 6.16
C GLY A 134 8.92 -13.37 5.39
N SER A 135 7.98 -14.07 6.02
CA SER A 135 6.75 -14.48 5.35
C SER A 135 5.90 -13.27 5.00
N ILE A 136 5.27 -13.31 3.81
CA ILE A 136 4.40 -12.27 3.29
C ILE A 136 2.97 -12.74 3.42
N TRP A 137 2.13 -11.92 4.04
CA TRP A 137 0.71 -12.19 4.18
C TRP A 137 -0.05 -11.13 3.39
N PHE A 138 -1.06 -11.53 2.64
CA PHE A 138 -1.86 -10.58 1.87
C PHE A 138 -3.32 -11.03 1.78
N SER A 139 -4.22 -10.04 1.67
CA SER A 139 -5.65 -10.24 1.43
C SER A 139 -5.94 -10.28 -0.08
N ASP A 140 -6.93 -11.08 -0.48
CA ASP A 140 -7.32 -11.28 -1.87
C ASP A 140 -8.84 -11.13 -2.05
N PRO A 141 -9.41 -9.92 -1.84
CA PRO A 141 -10.81 -9.64 -2.16
C PRO A 141 -11.01 -9.58 -3.67
N ASP A 142 -12.26 -9.46 -4.10
CA ASP A 142 -12.65 -9.39 -5.51
C ASP A 142 -12.79 -7.96 -6.07
N PHE A 143 -12.42 -6.92 -5.32
CA PHE A 143 -12.63 -5.52 -5.69
C PHE A 143 -12.06 -5.18 -7.07
N GLY A 144 -10.83 -5.57 -7.36
CA GLY A 144 -10.14 -5.27 -8.61
C GLY A 144 -10.61 -6.11 -9.81
N ILE A 145 -11.54 -7.08 -9.63
CA ILE A 145 -12.14 -7.86 -10.73
C ILE A 145 -13.64 -7.60 -10.90
N THR A 146 -14.29 -6.81 -10.03
CA THR A 146 -15.72 -6.47 -10.17
C THR A 146 -15.99 -5.42 -11.23
N SER A 147 -15.00 -4.55 -11.51
CA SER A 147 -15.09 -3.47 -12.50
C SER A 147 -13.70 -3.17 -13.11
N ASP A 148 -13.68 -2.26 -14.09
CA ASP A 148 -12.42 -1.76 -14.69
C ASP A 148 -11.93 -0.47 -14.02
N TYR A 149 -12.40 -0.17 -12.79
CA TYR A 149 -12.01 1.03 -12.06
C TYR A 149 -10.73 0.83 -11.22
N GLU A 150 -10.64 -0.30 -10.51
CA GLU A 150 -9.51 -0.63 -9.64
C GLU A 150 -8.64 -1.78 -10.18
N GLY A 151 -8.95 -2.25 -11.37
CA GLY A 151 -8.27 -3.37 -12.01
C GLY A 151 -8.92 -3.70 -13.35
N HIS A 152 -9.15 -4.97 -13.61
CA HIS A 152 -9.77 -5.45 -14.84
C HIS A 152 -10.86 -6.46 -14.54
N ARG A 153 -12.08 -6.21 -15.05
CA ARG A 153 -13.22 -7.10 -14.82
C ARG A 153 -12.90 -8.53 -15.24
N ALA A 154 -13.13 -9.46 -14.33
CA ALA A 154 -12.90 -10.89 -14.54
C ALA A 154 -13.77 -11.73 -13.60
N GLU A 155 -13.93 -13.00 -13.93
CA GLU A 155 -14.51 -13.97 -12.99
C GLU A 155 -13.47 -14.45 -11.98
N SER A 156 -13.93 -14.73 -10.74
CA SER A 156 -13.09 -15.32 -9.73
C SER A 156 -12.82 -16.79 -10.06
N GLU A 157 -11.54 -17.12 -10.28
CA GLU A 157 -11.13 -18.53 -10.47
C GLU A 157 -11.14 -19.30 -9.13
N ILE A 158 -10.93 -18.61 -8.01
CA ILE A 158 -10.86 -19.18 -6.67
C ILE A 158 -12.25 -19.35 -6.07
N GLY A 159 -13.17 -18.41 -6.32
CA GLY A 159 -14.54 -18.45 -5.84
C GLY A 159 -14.70 -18.07 -4.35
N ALA A 160 -13.68 -17.46 -3.75
CA ALA A 160 -13.68 -16.99 -2.37
C ALA A 160 -12.70 -15.84 -2.19
N CYS A 161 -12.97 -14.95 -1.21
CA CYS A 161 -12.04 -13.93 -0.76
C CYS A 161 -11.23 -14.51 0.40
N ASN A 162 -9.93 -14.63 0.24
CA ASN A 162 -9.05 -15.28 1.20
C ASN A 162 -7.94 -14.34 1.70
N VAL A 163 -7.25 -14.78 2.74
CA VAL A 163 -5.93 -14.28 3.14
C VAL A 163 -4.92 -15.38 2.88
N TYR A 164 -3.81 -15.03 2.26
CA TYR A 164 -2.75 -15.95 1.92
C TYR A 164 -1.47 -15.66 2.68
N ARG A 165 -0.66 -16.69 2.86
CA ARG A 165 0.70 -16.60 3.36
C ARG A 165 1.65 -17.19 2.32
N VAL A 166 2.66 -16.42 1.97
CA VAL A 166 3.80 -16.88 1.16
C VAL A 166 4.97 -17.17 2.10
N ASP A 167 5.51 -18.38 2.01
CA ASP A 167 6.66 -18.78 2.80
C ASP A 167 7.95 -18.27 2.18
N PRO A 168 8.88 -17.66 2.95
CA PRO A 168 10.12 -17.11 2.39
C PRO A 168 11.06 -18.18 1.82
N ALA A 169 10.91 -19.45 2.23
CA ALA A 169 11.78 -20.55 1.81
C ALA A 169 11.24 -21.34 0.60
N SER A 170 9.92 -21.35 0.39
CA SER A 170 9.29 -22.18 -0.64
C SER A 170 8.47 -21.39 -1.68
N GLY A 171 8.21 -20.13 -1.43
CA GLY A 171 7.35 -19.30 -2.27
C GLY A 171 5.86 -19.56 -2.04
#